data_6ac9d4c4dc48ccf092b56d12c2a35163
#
_entry.id   6ac9d4c4dc48ccf092b56d12c2a35163
#
_cell.length_a   1.000
_cell.length_b   1.000
_cell.length_c   1.000
_cell.angle_alpha   90.00
_cell.angle_beta   90.00
_cell.angle_gamma   90.00
#
_symmetry.space_group_name_H-M   'P 1'
#
loop_
_entity.id
_entity.type
_entity.pdbx_description
1 polymer ?
#
loop_
_entity_poly.entity_id
_entity_poly.type
_entity_poly.pdbx_seq_one_letter_code
_entity_poly.pdbx_strand_id
1 'polypeptide(L)'
;MLNLDKAKERLCKRFLPDFNIKLKRNDKGVTTISFKDDDTNVVVNLKFNENTLATTIAPREMEKEEFRYGLKDHMNDIKQILNESLE
;
A
#
# COMPACT_ATOMS: atom_id res chain seq x y z
N MET A 1 2.77 3.05 -16.39
CA MET A 1 2.96 3.90 -15.19
C MET A 1 1.78 3.79 -14.26
N LEU A 2 2.02 3.69 -12.98
CA LEU A 2 0.93 3.58 -12.00
C LEU A 2 0.15 4.91 -11.91
N ASN A 3 -1.17 4.83 -12.07
CA ASN A 3 -2.05 5.96 -11.86
C ASN A 3 -2.31 6.10 -10.35
N LEU A 4 -1.66 7.07 -9.71
CA LEU A 4 -1.73 7.24 -8.26
C LEU A 4 -3.14 7.56 -7.75
N ASP A 5 -3.87 8.41 -8.46
CA ASP A 5 -5.22 8.77 -8.04
C ASP A 5 -6.17 7.59 -8.11
N LYS A 6 -6.08 6.81 -9.17
CA LYS A 6 -6.89 5.61 -9.36
C LYS A 6 -6.57 4.54 -8.32
N ALA A 7 -5.27 4.32 -8.07
CA ALA A 7 -4.81 3.37 -7.07
C ALA A 7 -5.28 3.78 -5.67
N LYS A 8 -5.14 5.05 -5.33
CA LYS A 8 -5.58 5.57 -4.05
C LYS A 8 -7.09 5.40 -3.86
N GLU A 9 -7.87 5.75 -4.87
CA GLU A 9 -9.32 5.60 -4.81
C GLU A 9 -9.73 4.16 -4.56
N ARG A 10 -9.14 3.22 -5.28
CA ARG A 10 -9.45 1.80 -5.13
C ARG A 10 -9.00 1.23 -3.78
N LEU A 11 -7.82 1.63 -3.31
CA LEU A 11 -7.34 1.22 -2.00
C LEU A 11 -8.22 1.78 -0.88
N CYS A 12 -8.62 3.04 -1.00
CA CYS A 12 -9.51 3.65 -0.02
C CYS A 12 -10.86 2.93 0.04
N LYS A 13 -11.44 2.58 -1.10
CA LYS A 13 -12.69 1.81 -1.13
C LYS A 13 -12.55 0.46 -0.42
N ARG A 14 -11.39 -0.16 -0.53
CA ARG A 14 -11.17 -1.49 0.06
C ARG A 14 -10.90 -1.44 1.55
N PHE A 15 -10.23 -0.37 2.04
CA PHE A 15 -9.71 -0.32 3.40
C PHE A 15 -10.26 0.78 4.30
N LEU A 16 -10.96 1.79 3.76
CA LEU A 16 -11.58 2.78 4.63
C LEU A 16 -12.81 2.19 5.32
N PRO A 17 -13.05 2.58 6.59
CA PRO A 17 -12.37 3.61 7.37
C PRO A 17 -11.14 3.16 8.16
N ASP A 18 -10.69 1.93 7.98
CA ASP A 18 -9.66 1.33 8.83
C ASP A 18 -8.30 2.02 8.76
N PHE A 19 -7.93 2.53 7.58
CA PHE A 19 -6.62 3.14 7.37
C PHE A 19 -6.71 4.45 6.60
N ASN A 20 -5.84 5.38 6.97
CA ASN A 20 -5.57 6.57 6.17
C ASN A 20 -4.44 6.22 5.20
N ILE A 21 -4.69 6.35 3.90
CA ILE A 21 -3.80 5.83 2.85
C ILE A 21 -3.19 6.99 2.08
N LYS A 22 -1.86 6.97 1.92
CA LYS A 22 -1.12 7.94 1.12
C LYS A 22 -0.20 7.23 0.15
N LEU A 23 -0.08 7.76 -1.06
CA LEU A 23 0.81 7.24 -2.09
C LEU A 23 1.79 8.32 -2.53
N LYS A 24 3.06 7.94 -2.70
CA LYS A 24 4.10 8.85 -3.18
C LYS A 24 5.05 8.09 -4.10
N ARG A 25 5.28 8.62 -5.31
CA ARG A 25 6.21 8.05 -6.28
C ARG A 25 7.55 8.78 -6.23
N ASN A 26 8.65 8.02 -6.33
CA ASN A 26 9.99 8.60 -6.48
C ASN A 26 10.40 8.63 -7.96
N ASP A 27 11.60 9.16 -8.24
CA ASP A 27 12.11 9.30 -9.61
C ASP A 27 12.44 7.97 -10.27
N LYS A 28 12.54 6.89 -9.50
CA LYS A 28 12.93 5.57 -10.00
C LYS A 28 11.73 4.67 -10.32
N GLY A 29 10.53 5.20 -10.27
CA GLY A 29 9.31 4.42 -10.52
C GLY A 29 8.88 3.56 -9.36
N VAL A 30 9.34 3.85 -8.15
CA VAL A 30 8.92 3.16 -6.93
C VAL A 30 7.88 4.01 -6.20
N THR A 31 6.72 3.44 -5.97
CA THR A 31 5.65 4.10 -5.21
C THR A 31 5.63 3.57 -3.78
N THR A 32 5.70 4.47 -2.81
CA THR A 32 5.52 4.15 -1.41
C THR A 32 4.06 4.36 -1.05
N ILE A 33 3.44 3.34 -0.48
CA ILE A 33 2.04 3.36 -0.05
C ILE A 33 2.05 3.27 1.48
N SER A 34 1.55 4.32 2.14
CA SER A 34 1.52 4.38 3.60
C SER A 34 0.12 4.12 4.10
N PHE A 35 -0.03 3.13 4.96
CA PHE A 35 -1.27 2.80 5.64
C PHE A 35 -1.13 3.22 7.10
N LYS A 36 -1.88 4.22 7.51
CA LYS A 36 -1.85 4.71 8.88
C LYS A 36 -3.15 4.38 9.59
N ASP A 37 -3.04 3.72 10.74
CA ASP A 37 -4.16 3.52 11.64
C ASP A 37 -4.27 4.74 12.56
N ASP A 38 -5.36 5.51 12.44
CA ASP A 38 -5.53 6.74 13.20
C ASP A 38 -5.73 6.49 14.70
N ASP A 39 -6.22 5.33 15.09
CA ASP A 39 -6.44 5.01 16.49
C ASP A 39 -5.13 4.70 17.23
N THR A 40 -4.20 4.01 16.58
CA THR A 40 -2.94 3.59 17.19
C THR A 40 -1.74 4.43 16.77
N ASN A 41 -1.90 5.26 15.73
CA ASN A 41 -0.81 6.02 15.08
C ASN A 41 0.28 5.13 14.47
N VAL A 42 0.01 3.86 14.28
CA VAL A 42 0.98 2.97 13.63
C VAL A 42 0.88 3.14 12.12
N VAL A 43 2.04 3.21 11.48
CA VAL A 43 2.16 3.37 10.02
C VAL A 43 2.87 2.16 9.45
N VAL A 44 2.29 1.59 8.40
CA VAL A 44 2.90 0.51 7.62
C VAL A 44 3.16 1.02 6.21
N ASN A 45 4.38 0.88 5.75
CA ASN A 45 4.78 1.33 4.42
C ASN A 45 5.04 0.15 3.50
N LEU A 46 4.38 0.16 2.35
CA LEU A 46 4.61 -0.81 1.27
C LEU A 46 5.31 -0.10 0.13
N LYS A 47 6.18 -0.81 -0.57
CA LYS A 47 6.85 -0.28 -1.76
C LYS A 47 6.44 -1.10 -2.97
N PHE A 48 5.93 -0.44 -3.99
CA PHE A 48 5.57 -1.06 -5.25
C PHE A 48 6.48 -0.54 -6.35
N ASN A 49 7.23 -1.45 -6.97
CA ASN A 49 8.10 -1.12 -8.08
C ASN A 49 7.39 -1.40 -9.40
N GLU A 50 7.08 -0.36 -10.15
CA GLU A 50 6.35 -0.48 -11.42
C GLU A 50 7.10 -1.34 -12.44
N ASN A 51 8.43 -1.30 -12.41
CA ASN A 51 9.26 -2.03 -13.38
C ASN A 51 9.23 -3.55 -13.15
N THR A 52 9.02 -3.98 -11.93
CA THR A 52 9.00 -5.41 -11.57
C THR A 52 7.64 -5.91 -11.15
N LEU A 53 6.66 -5.02 -11.03
CA LEU A 53 5.31 -5.33 -10.53
C LEU A 53 5.39 -6.02 -9.16
N ALA A 54 6.34 -5.61 -8.34
CA ALA A 54 6.58 -6.23 -7.04
C ALA A 54 6.15 -5.31 -5.89
N THR A 55 5.49 -5.89 -4.91
CA THR A 55 5.19 -5.22 -3.67
C THR A 55 6.10 -5.81 -2.59
N THR A 56 6.83 -4.96 -1.89
CA THR A 56 7.75 -5.37 -0.82
C THR A 56 7.45 -4.60 0.46
N ILE A 57 7.85 -5.18 1.59
CA ILE A 57 7.64 -4.59 2.91
C ILE A 57 8.95 -4.69 3.68
N ALA A 58 9.38 -3.59 4.31
CA ALA A 58 10.58 -3.60 5.15
C ALA A 58 10.39 -4.58 6.33
N PRO A 59 11.44 -5.31 6.74
CA PRO A 59 11.30 -6.32 7.79
C PRO A 59 10.65 -5.80 9.07
N ARG A 60 11.03 -4.61 9.55
CA ARG A 60 10.44 -4.03 10.75
C ARG A 60 8.95 -3.75 10.63
N GLU A 61 8.47 -3.50 9.41
CA GLU A 61 7.04 -3.26 9.19
C GLU A 61 6.23 -4.56 9.35
N MET A 62 6.86 -5.70 9.10
CA MET A 62 6.22 -7.01 9.23
C MET A 62 5.92 -7.37 10.69
N GLU A 63 6.57 -6.70 11.64
CA GLU A 63 6.37 -6.93 13.07
C GLU A 63 5.22 -6.12 13.64
N LYS A 64 4.72 -5.13 12.91
CA LYS A 64 3.62 -4.28 13.37
C LYS A 64 2.31 -5.04 13.39
N GLU A 65 1.50 -4.79 14.42
CA GLU A 65 0.21 -5.45 14.59
C GLU A 65 -0.71 -5.28 13.39
N GLU A 66 -0.81 -4.06 12.86
CA GLU A 66 -1.68 -3.77 11.72
C GLU A 66 -1.34 -4.63 10.53
N PHE A 67 -0.04 -4.85 10.30
CA PHE A 67 0.38 -5.72 9.21
C PHE A 67 -0.06 -7.16 9.46
N ARG A 68 0.16 -7.69 10.68
CA ARG A 68 -0.18 -9.07 10.98
C ARG A 68 -1.68 -9.35 10.96
N TYR A 69 -2.48 -8.40 11.49
CA TYR A 69 -3.91 -8.64 11.68
C TYR A 69 -4.81 -7.97 10.65
N GLY A 70 -4.27 -7.03 9.88
CA GLY A 70 -5.05 -6.28 8.89
C GLY A 70 -4.53 -6.41 7.48
N LEU A 71 -3.31 -5.91 7.22
CA LEU A 71 -2.80 -5.80 5.86
C LEU A 71 -2.21 -7.09 5.32
N LYS A 72 -1.61 -7.92 6.18
CA LYS A 72 -0.96 -9.15 5.72
C LYS A 72 -1.91 -10.06 4.94
N ASP A 73 -3.12 -10.22 5.45
CA ASP A 73 -4.12 -11.08 4.83
C ASP A 73 -4.66 -10.50 3.52
N HIS A 74 -4.40 -9.21 3.27
CA HIS A 74 -4.88 -8.51 2.07
C HIS A 74 -3.78 -8.19 1.07
N MET A 75 -2.59 -8.75 1.23
CA MET A 75 -1.46 -8.46 0.34
C MET A 75 -1.74 -8.78 -1.12
N ASN A 76 -2.42 -9.88 -1.39
CA ASN A 76 -2.77 -10.25 -2.76
C ASN A 76 -3.76 -9.26 -3.37
N ASP A 77 -4.72 -8.82 -2.58
CA ASP A 77 -5.70 -7.81 -3.02
C ASP A 77 -5.01 -6.48 -3.33
N ILE A 78 -4.06 -6.08 -2.49
CA ILE A 78 -3.30 -4.84 -2.70
C ILE A 78 -2.51 -4.93 -4.00
N LYS A 79 -1.82 -6.04 -4.23
CA LYS A 79 -1.07 -6.24 -5.48
C LYS A 79 -1.97 -6.19 -6.70
N GLN A 80 -3.12 -6.82 -6.63
CA GLN A 80 -4.09 -6.81 -7.72
C GLN A 80 -4.59 -5.39 -8.03
N ILE A 81 -4.94 -4.64 -6.99
CA ILE A 81 -5.40 -3.25 -7.14
C ILE A 81 -4.33 -2.40 -7.82
N LEU A 82 -3.06 -2.54 -7.40
CA LEU A 82 -1.96 -1.78 -7.98
C LEU A 82 -1.74 -2.17 -9.45
N ASN A 83 -1.77 -3.46 -9.76
CA ASN A 83 -1.63 -3.92 -11.15
C ASN A 83 -2.75 -3.41 -12.05
N GLU A 84 -3.99 -3.40 -11.57
CA GLU A 84 -5.14 -2.90 -12.31
C GLU A 84 -5.11 -1.38 -12.48
N SER A 85 -4.30 -0.68 -11.69
CA SER A 85 -4.16 0.77 -11.76
C SER A 85 -2.96 1.21 -12.60
N LEU A 86 -2.25 0.28 -13.21
CA LEU A 86 -1.20 0.58 -14.18
C LEU A 86 -1.79 1.03 -15.50
N GLU A 87 -1.16 2.01 -16.12
CA GLU A 87 -1.55 2.54 -17.43
C GLU A 87 -0.42 2.50 -18.42
#